data_1ebb24935feaed02f1f8dc881c27134d
#
_entry.id   1ebb24935feaed02f1f8dc881c27134d
#
_cell.length_a   1.000
_cell.length_b   1.000
_cell.length_c   1.000
_cell.angle_alpha   90.00
_cell.angle_beta   90.00
_cell.angle_gamma   90.00
#
_symmetry.space_group_name_H-M   'P 1'
#
loop_
_entity.id
_entity.type
_entity.pdbx_description
1 polymer ?
#
loop_
_entity_poly.entity_id
_entity_poly.type
_entity_poly.pdbx_seq_one_letter_code
_entity_poly.pdbx_strand_id
1 'polypeptide(L)'
;MVALHHIHPAPAPPPPLAIRDLVPADEPLIDALHTALSPQSRWQRYHGPKPRLGPRERAYLAATDGRDHVALVAQDGTGAPIAIARFVRLRDRPQAADIAAEVADARQRQGIGSDLIVRLARRAAAVGVRSFSATVLSETGLRRSLVRRGWRVVEADGPSATLEIDVWSLLRAG
;
A
#
# COMPACT_ATOMS: atom_id res chain seq x y z
N MET A 1 -8.90 -52.95 16.93
CA MET A 1 -7.84 -52.26 16.16
C MET A 1 -8.27 -50.80 16.04
N VAL A 2 -7.72 -49.92 16.90
CA VAL A 2 -8.13 -48.50 17.00
C VAL A 2 -7.19 -47.71 16.11
N ALA A 3 -7.75 -47.06 15.07
CA ALA A 3 -6.98 -46.22 14.17
C ALA A 3 -6.60 -44.92 14.89
N LEU A 4 -5.32 -44.72 15.17
CA LEU A 4 -4.74 -43.45 15.62
C LEU A 4 -4.85 -42.42 14.47
N HIS A 5 -5.84 -41.53 14.58
CA HIS A 5 -5.91 -40.36 13.74
C HIS A 5 -4.72 -39.44 14.08
N HIS A 6 -3.80 -39.27 13.16
CA HIS A 6 -2.73 -38.29 13.25
C HIS A 6 -3.39 -36.91 13.23
N ILE A 7 -3.51 -36.29 14.39
CA ILE A 7 -3.88 -34.87 14.51
C ILE A 7 -2.67 -34.09 14.00
N HIS A 8 -2.76 -33.57 12.77
CA HIS A 8 -1.81 -32.59 12.30
C HIS A 8 -1.99 -31.34 13.18
N PRO A 9 -0.93 -30.85 13.83
CA PRO A 9 -1.02 -29.59 14.55
C PRO A 9 -1.45 -28.51 13.57
N ALA A 10 -2.41 -27.67 13.98
CA ALA A 10 -2.81 -26.51 13.19
C ALA A 10 -1.56 -25.66 12.88
N PRO A 11 -1.42 -25.13 11.65
CA PRO A 11 -0.29 -24.27 11.32
C PRO A 11 -0.23 -23.13 12.33
N ALA A 12 0.97 -22.85 12.83
CA ALA A 12 1.20 -21.74 13.75
C ALA A 12 0.65 -20.44 13.13
N PRO A 13 0.00 -19.56 13.93
CA PRO A 13 -0.45 -18.28 13.41
C PRO A 13 0.74 -17.54 12.80
N PRO A 14 0.53 -16.85 11.66
CA PRO A 14 1.60 -16.09 11.02
C PRO A 14 2.18 -15.11 12.05
N PRO A 15 3.52 -14.92 12.06
CA PRO A 15 4.16 -14.00 12.99
C PRO A 15 3.56 -12.60 12.84
N PRO A 16 3.40 -11.87 13.97
CA PRO A 16 2.81 -10.55 13.96
C PRO A 16 3.60 -9.62 13.03
N LEU A 17 2.87 -8.84 12.22
CA LEU A 17 3.47 -7.85 11.33
C LEU A 17 3.92 -6.64 12.15
N ALA A 18 5.18 -6.25 12.02
CA ALA A 18 5.67 -4.99 12.51
C ALA A 18 5.35 -3.88 11.49
N ILE A 19 4.49 -2.93 11.86
CA ILE A 19 4.17 -1.77 11.01
C ILE A 19 4.72 -0.51 11.68
N ARG A 20 5.54 0.23 10.93
CA ARG A 20 6.17 1.47 11.39
C ARG A 20 6.27 2.51 10.27
N ASP A 21 6.58 3.74 10.66
CA ASP A 21 6.94 4.77 9.69
C ASP A 21 8.21 4.35 8.92
N LEU A 22 8.21 4.59 7.61
CA LEU A 22 9.36 4.45 6.75
C LEU A 22 10.18 5.74 6.86
N VAL A 23 11.48 5.59 7.07
CA VAL A 23 12.42 6.71 7.18
C VAL A 23 13.42 6.69 6.01
N PRO A 24 14.15 7.79 5.72
CA PRO A 24 15.08 7.82 4.59
C PRO A 24 16.13 6.71 4.59
N ALA A 25 16.56 6.24 5.74
CA ALA A 25 17.50 5.12 5.88
C ALA A 25 16.92 3.76 5.40
N ASP A 26 15.61 3.67 5.22
CA ASP A 26 14.92 2.46 4.76
C ASP A 26 14.91 2.31 3.22
N GLU A 27 15.65 3.13 2.46
CA GLU A 27 15.76 2.98 1.00
C GLU A 27 15.99 1.52 0.55
N PRO A 28 16.84 0.71 1.22
CA PRO A 28 17.03 -0.69 0.87
C PRO A 28 15.76 -1.54 0.96
N LEU A 29 14.85 -1.23 1.89
CA LEU A 29 13.57 -1.96 2.03
C LEU A 29 12.63 -1.70 0.85
N ILE A 30 12.69 -0.50 0.27
CA ILE A 30 11.91 -0.15 -0.92
C ILE A 30 12.36 -1.01 -2.11
N ASP A 31 13.66 -1.14 -2.33
CA ASP A 31 14.22 -1.95 -3.41
C ASP A 31 13.96 -3.45 -3.20
N ALA A 32 14.08 -3.92 -1.96
CA ALA A 32 13.78 -5.31 -1.59
C ALA A 32 12.30 -5.65 -1.85
N LEU A 33 11.36 -4.78 -1.44
CA LEU A 33 9.95 -5.00 -1.73
C LEU A 33 9.67 -4.97 -3.24
N HIS A 34 10.22 -3.98 -3.95
CA HIS A 34 10.05 -3.89 -5.41
C HIS A 34 10.53 -5.17 -6.11
N THR A 35 11.64 -5.75 -5.66
CA THR A 35 12.18 -7.00 -6.21
C THR A 35 11.26 -8.19 -5.92
N ALA A 36 10.56 -8.20 -4.78
CA ALA A 36 9.60 -9.23 -4.40
C ALA A 36 8.26 -9.15 -5.15
N LEU A 37 7.99 -8.07 -5.89
CA LEU A 37 6.80 -7.93 -6.73
C LEU A 37 6.96 -8.67 -8.05
N SER A 38 5.91 -9.36 -8.51
CA SER A 38 5.85 -9.91 -9.87
C SER A 38 5.86 -8.81 -10.94
N PRO A 39 6.19 -9.13 -12.19
CA PRO A 39 6.07 -8.19 -13.29
C PRO A 39 4.66 -7.58 -13.41
N GLN A 40 3.62 -8.37 -13.14
CA GLN A 40 2.24 -7.91 -13.18
C GLN A 40 1.93 -6.92 -12.06
N SER A 41 2.36 -7.18 -10.82
CA SER A 41 2.19 -6.26 -9.68
C SER A 41 2.95 -4.95 -9.92
N ARG A 42 4.16 -5.01 -10.47
CA ARG A 42 4.90 -3.81 -10.89
C ARG A 42 4.16 -3.03 -11.98
N TRP A 43 3.66 -3.72 -13.01
CA TRP A 43 2.86 -3.09 -14.05
C TRP A 43 1.64 -2.35 -13.49
N GLN A 44 0.89 -2.99 -12.60
CA GLN A 44 -0.27 -2.37 -11.95
C GLN A 44 0.09 -1.15 -11.10
N ARG A 45 1.27 -1.19 -10.47
CA ARG A 45 1.74 -0.11 -9.59
C ARG A 45 2.30 1.08 -10.35
N TYR A 46 3.04 0.84 -11.43
CA TYR A 46 3.76 1.88 -12.19
C TYR A 46 3.13 2.19 -13.54
N HIS A 47 2.04 1.53 -13.88
CA HIS A 47 1.31 1.66 -15.16
C HIS A 47 2.20 1.42 -16.38
N GLY A 48 3.21 0.59 -16.23
CA GLY A 48 4.17 0.24 -17.27
C GLY A 48 5.23 -0.74 -16.79
N PRO A 49 6.12 -1.18 -17.69
CA PRO A 49 7.21 -2.07 -17.33
C PRO A 49 8.18 -1.34 -16.40
N LYS A 50 8.39 -1.90 -15.21
CA LYS A 50 9.29 -1.36 -14.19
C LYS A 50 10.18 -2.45 -13.61
N PRO A 51 11.21 -2.91 -14.37
CA PRO A 51 12.06 -4.01 -13.90
C PRO A 51 12.92 -3.63 -12.69
N ARG A 52 13.30 -2.35 -12.58
CA ARG A 52 14.11 -1.81 -11.48
C ARG A 52 13.69 -0.39 -11.14
N LEU A 53 13.91 -0.01 -9.88
CA LEU A 53 13.84 1.39 -9.45
C LEU A 53 15.20 2.07 -9.70
N GLY A 54 15.18 3.24 -10.34
CA GLY A 54 16.40 4.04 -10.52
C GLY A 54 16.86 4.66 -9.19
N PRO A 55 18.16 5.04 -9.05
CA PRO A 55 18.68 5.64 -7.81
C PRO A 55 17.91 6.90 -7.38
N ARG A 56 17.59 7.79 -8.31
CA ARG A 56 16.80 9.02 -8.01
C ARG A 56 15.39 8.69 -7.54
N GLU A 57 14.80 7.66 -8.09
CA GLU A 57 13.45 7.23 -7.73
C GLU A 57 13.42 6.60 -6.33
N ARG A 58 14.39 5.73 -6.01
CA ARG A 58 14.52 5.17 -4.65
C ARG A 58 14.71 6.28 -3.62
N ALA A 59 15.64 7.22 -3.89
CA ALA A 59 15.85 8.36 -3.02
C ALA A 59 14.59 9.20 -2.83
N TYR A 60 13.83 9.47 -3.90
CA TYR A 60 12.53 10.15 -3.80
C TYR A 60 11.53 9.35 -2.95
N LEU A 61 11.42 8.05 -3.18
CA LEU A 61 10.51 7.19 -2.45
C LEU A 61 10.89 7.08 -0.95
N ALA A 62 12.18 7.23 -0.61
CA ALA A 62 12.66 7.23 0.76
C ALA A 62 12.58 8.60 1.45
N ALA A 63 12.45 9.70 0.69
CA ALA A 63 12.47 11.08 1.21
C ALA A 63 11.16 11.45 1.95
N THR A 64 10.83 10.67 2.98
CA THR A 64 9.68 10.93 3.85
C THR A 64 10.01 12.04 4.84
N ASP A 65 9.04 12.95 5.08
CA ASP A 65 9.17 14.10 6.00
C ASP A 65 8.17 14.06 7.16
N GLY A 66 7.32 13.01 7.20
CA GLY A 66 6.29 12.83 8.24
C GLY A 66 5.08 13.76 8.10
N ARG A 67 5.02 14.62 7.08
CA ARG A 67 3.96 15.61 6.89
C ARG A 67 3.37 15.62 5.48
N ASP A 68 4.19 15.89 4.49
CA ASP A 68 3.76 16.02 3.09
C ASP A 68 4.10 14.76 2.27
N HIS A 69 5.09 14.01 2.73
CA HIS A 69 5.41 12.69 2.24
C HIS A 69 5.53 11.71 3.42
N VAL A 70 4.51 10.91 3.61
CA VAL A 70 4.44 9.91 4.68
C VAL A 70 4.37 8.52 4.08
N ALA A 71 5.17 7.61 4.60
CA ALA A 71 5.11 6.20 4.21
C ALA A 71 5.17 5.29 5.44
N LEU A 72 4.50 4.16 5.35
CA LEU A 72 4.53 3.07 6.33
C LEU A 72 5.09 1.83 5.67
N VAL A 73 5.92 1.09 6.41
CA VAL A 73 6.41 -0.22 6.02
C VAL A 73 5.86 -1.28 6.96
N ALA A 74 5.37 -2.39 6.40
CA ALA A 74 5.05 -3.60 7.12
C ALA A 74 6.17 -4.63 6.89
N GLN A 75 6.71 -5.18 7.95
CA GLN A 75 7.77 -6.17 7.94
C GLN A 75 7.31 -7.46 8.61
N ASP A 76 7.82 -8.59 8.16
CA ASP A 76 7.62 -9.87 8.83
C ASP A 76 8.58 -10.06 10.01
N GLY A 77 8.49 -11.22 10.68
CA GLY A 77 9.33 -11.54 11.84
C GLY A 77 10.84 -11.62 11.54
N THR A 78 11.26 -11.62 10.27
CA THR A 78 12.67 -11.57 9.87
C THR A 78 13.16 -10.16 9.58
N GLY A 79 12.24 -9.17 9.58
CA GLY A 79 12.51 -7.79 9.19
C GLY A 79 12.39 -7.54 7.68
N ALA A 80 12.01 -8.55 6.88
CA ALA A 80 11.82 -8.38 5.44
C ALA A 80 10.56 -7.53 5.16
N PRO A 81 10.61 -6.58 4.21
CA PRO A 81 9.47 -5.76 3.86
C PRO A 81 8.45 -6.60 3.08
N ILE A 82 7.21 -6.60 3.54
CA ILE A 82 6.10 -7.30 2.89
C ILE A 82 5.07 -6.36 2.29
N ALA A 83 5.03 -5.11 2.73
CA ALA A 83 4.21 -4.07 2.14
C ALA A 83 4.75 -2.68 2.48
N ILE A 84 4.54 -1.74 1.56
CA ILE A 84 4.77 -0.32 1.79
C ILE A 84 3.53 0.42 1.26
N ALA A 85 3.03 1.37 2.05
CA ALA A 85 2.02 2.32 1.59
C ALA A 85 2.49 3.74 1.92
N ARG A 86 2.11 4.70 1.06
CA ARG A 86 2.51 6.10 1.20
C ARG A 86 1.43 7.05 0.73
N PHE A 87 1.47 8.26 1.23
CA PHE A 87 0.82 9.38 0.57
C PHE A 87 1.82 10.51 0.31
N VAL A 88 1.55 11.26 -0.75
CA VAL A 88 2.26 12.50 -1.08
C VAL A 88 1.21 13.60 -1.27
N ARG A 89 1.31 14.67 -0.49
CA ARG A 89 0.40 15.81 -0.55
C ARG A 89 0.47 16.49 -1.92
N LEU A 90 -0.68 16.82 -2.48
CA LEU A 90 -0.76 17.55 -3.73
C LEU A 90 -0.48 19.05 -3.49
N ARG A 91 0.41 19.62 -4.31
CA ARG A 91 0.82 21.04 -4.17
C ARG A 91 -0.30 22.01 -4.48
N ASP A 92 -1.09 21.70 -5.49
CA ASP A 92 -2.24 22.49 -5.96
C ASP A 92 -3.51 22.28 -5.12
N ARG A 93 -3.58 21.17 -4.39
CA ARG A 93 -4.69 20.81 -3.48
C ARG A 93 -4.16 20.35 -2.11
N PRO A 94 -3.73 21.27 -1.22
CA PRO A 94 -3.04 20.90 0.02
C PRO A 94 -3.87 20.04 1.00
N GLN A 95 -5.18 19.95 0.80
CA GLN A 95 -6.05 19.06 1.58
C GLN A 95 -6.23 17.68 0.94
N ALA A 96 -5.60 17.43 -0.21
CA ALA A 96 -5.60 16.16 -0.90
C ALA A 96 -4.18 15.59 -0.99
N ALA A 97 -4.09 14.26 -1.04
CA ALA A 97 -2.82 13.58 -1.25
C ALA A 97 -2.99 12.38 -2.17
N ASP A 98 -2.01 12.14 -3.03
CA ASP A 98 -1.93 10.90 -3.78
C ASP A 98 -1.48 9.77 -2.86
N ILE A 99 -2.17 8.62 -2.96
CA ILE A 99 -1.87 7.43 -2.18
C ILE A 99 -1.44 6.28 -3.09
N ALA A 100 -0.47 5.51 -2.63
CA ALA A 100 -0.05 4.29 -3.28
C ALA A 100 0.28 3.21 -2.25
N ALA A 101 0.00 1.95 -2.60
CA ALA A 101 0.34 0.80 -1.78
C ALA A 101 0.90 -0.33 -2.65
N GLU A 102 1.89 -1.02 -2.11
CA GLU A 102 2.52 -2.21 -2.67
C GLU A 102 2.51 -3.30 -1.62
N VAL A 103 2.11 -4.50 -2.01
CA VAL A 103 2.13 -5.69 -1.13
C VAL A 103 2.80 -6.82 -1.89
N ALA A 104 3.80 -7.46 -1.31
CA ALA A 104 4.46 -8.64 -1.88
C ALA A 104 3.42 -9.69 -2.31
N ASP A 105 3.58 -10.28 -3.49
CA ASP A 105 2.56 -11.12 -4.12
C ASP A 105 2.08 -12.26 -3.21
N ALA A 106 3.01 -12.92 -2.51
CA ALA A 106 2.71 -13.99 -1.55
C ALA A 106 1.89 -13.53 -0.33
N ARG A 107 1.77 -12.23 -0.08
CA ARG A 107 1.09 -11.63 1.06
C ARG A 107 -0.14 -10.80 0.67
N GLN A 108 -0.50 -10.79 -0.61
CA GLN A 108 -1.69 -10.12 -1.09
C GLN A 108 -2.98 -10.80 -0.60
N ARG A 109 -4.09 -10.06 -0.62
CA ARG A 109 -5.43 -10.51 -0.19
C ARG A 109 -5.55 -10.94 1.28
N GLN A 110 -4.58 -10.57 2.11
CA GLN A 110 -4.58 -10.79 3.56
C GLN A 110 -5.00 -9.54 4.37
N GLY A 111 -5.52 -8.51 3.71
CA GLY A 111 -5.95 -7.27 4.37
C GLY A 111 -4.83 -6.25 4.66
N ILE A 112 -3.55 -6.62 4.47
CA ILE A 112 -2.37 -5.80 4.83
C ILE A 112 -2.41 -4.42 4.18
N GLY A 113 -2.69 -4.34 2.88
CA GLY A 113 -2.80 -3.06 2.18
C GLY A 113 -3.91 -2.17 2.73
N SER A 114 -5.04 -2.76 3.12
CA SER A 114 -6.16 -2.01 3.72
C SER A 114 -5.80 -1.49 5.11
N ASP A 115 -5.12 -2.27 5.95
CA ASP A 115 -4.66 -1.82 7.26
C ASP A 115 -3.66 -0.67 7.13
N LEU A 116 -2.69 -0.77 6.21
CA LEU A 116 -1.76 0.32 5.94
C LEU A 116 -2.47 1.60 5.48
N ILE A 117 -3.48 1.50 4.61
CA ILE A 117 -4.26 2.67 4.14
C ILE A 117 -5.03 3.32 5.30
N VAL A 118 -5.64 2.55 6.20
CA VAL A 118 -6.33 3.09 7.38
C VAL A 118 -5.34 3.79 8.34
N ARG A 119 -4.15 3.21 8.54
CA ARG A 119 -3.10 3.84 9.35
C ARG A 119 -2.59 5.13 8.70
N LEU A 120 -2.39 5.14 7.38
CA LEU A 120 -2.05 6.36 6.65
C LEU A 120 -3.15 7.42 6.75
N ALA A 121 -4.43 7.01 6.74
CA ALA A 121 -5.55 7.95 6.94
C ALA A 121 -5.48 8.66 8.29
N ARG A 122 -5.06 7.96 9.36
CA ARG A 122 -4.83 8.60 10.67
C ARG A 122 -3.68 9.61 10.62
N ARG A 123 -2.56 9.28 9.95
CA ARG A 123 -1.45 10.22 9.74
C ARG A 123 -1.88 11.43 8.92
N ALA A 124 -2.61 11.20 7.83
CA ALA A 124 -3.14 12.22 6.93
C ALA A 124 -4.07 13.21 7.66
N ALA A 125 -5.01 12.71 8.45
CA ALA A 125 -5.91 13.53 9.25
C ALA A 125 -5.14 14.42 10.24
N ALA A 126 -4.11 13.89 10.89
CA ALA A 126 -3.30 14.63 11.85
C ALA A 126 -2.52 15.80 11.22
N VAL A 127 -2.22 15.72 9.91
CA VAL A 127 -1.53 16.79 9.18
C VAL A 127 -2.45 17.60 8.26
N GLY A 128 -3.77 17.45 8.40
CA GLY A 128 -4.77 18.25 7.69
C GLY A 128 -5.09 17.80 6.26
N VAL A 129 -4.67 16.61 5.83
CA VAL A 129 -5.14 15.98 4.59
C VAL A 129 -6.54 15.41 4.82
N ARG A 130 -7.47 15.71 3.90
CA ARG A 130 -8.89 15.35 3.99
C ARG A 130 -9.33 14.32 2.94
N SER A 131 -8.62 14.22 1.84
CA SER A 131 -8.94 13.26 0.78
C SER A 131 -7.69 12.56 0.26
N PHE A 132 -7.86 11.31 -0.13
CA PHE A 132 -6.87 10.57 -0.89
C PHE A 132 -7.32 10.41 -2.34
N SER A 133 -6.36 10.52 -3.24
CA SER A 133 -6.48 10.22 -4.66
C SER A 133 -5.62 8.99 -4.99
N ALA A 134 -6.13 8.11 -5.83
CA ALA A 134 -5.39 6.95 -6.31
C ALA A 134 -5.65 6.73 -7.79
N THR A 135 -4.61 6.64 -8.60
CA THR A 135 -4.73 6.23 -10.00
C THR A 135 -4.51 4.72 -10.11
N VAL A 136 -5.44 4.04 -10.77
CA VAL A 136 -5.39 2.58 -10.98
C VAL A 136 -5.74 2.24 -12.43
N LEU A 137 -5.28 1.07 -12.90
CA LEU A 137 -5.67 0.58 -14.21
C LEU A 137 -7.17 0.24 -14.23
N SER A 138 -7.88 0.71 -15.27
CA SER A 138 -9.34 0.68 -15.37
C SER A 138 -9.94 -0.73 -15.34
N GLU A 139 -9.27 -1.70 -15.94
CA GLU A 139 -9.76 -3.09 -16.08
C GLU A 139 -9.38 -4.03 -14.94
N THR A 140 -8.80 -3.50 -13.85
CA THR A 140 -8.34 -4.33 -12.75
C THR A 140 -9.43 -4.63 -11.71
N GLY A 141 -9.32 -5.80 -11.07
CA GLY A 141 -10.13 -6.14 -9.90
C GLY A 141 -9.93 -5.15 -8.74
N LEU A 142 -8.79 -4.45 -8.70
CA LEU A 142 -8.48 -3.42 -7.71
C LEU A 142 -9.47 -2.25 -7.79
N ARG A 143 -9.72 -1.70 -8.98
CA ARG A 143 -10.73 -0.63 -9.17
C ARG A 143 -12.08 -1.02 -8.58
N ARG A 144 -12.60 -2.21 -8.94
CA ARG A 144 -13.88 -2.71 -8.42
C ARG A 144 -13.86 -2.87 -6.90
N SER A 145 -12.74 -3.35 -6.35
CA SER A 145 -12.57 -3.50 -4.91
C SER A 145 -12.58 -2.15 -4.19
N LEU A 146 -11.92 -1.13 -4.72
CA LEU A 146 -11.90 0.22 -4.15
C LEU A 146 -13.29 0.86 -4.18
N VAL A 147 -14.00 0.77 -5.31
CA VAL A 147 -15.37 1.30 -5.43
C VAL A 147 -16.31 0.65 -4.40
N ARG A 148 -16.25 -0.67 -4.20
CA ARG A 148 -17.03 -1.34 -3.14
C ARG A 148 -16.68 -0.87 -1.72
N ARG A 149 -15.51 -0.28 -1.53
CA ARG A 149 -15.04 0.28 -0.25
C ARG A 149 -15.26 1.80 -0.14
N GLY A 150 -16.11 2.36 -1.00
CA GLY A 150 -16.52 3.76 -0.94
C GLY A 150 -15.64 4.74 -1.72
N TRP A 151 -14.64 4.26 -2.47
CA TRP A 151 -13.89 5.12 -3.39
C TRP A 151 -14.77 5.53 -4.57
N ARG A 152 -14.72 6.79 -4.94
CA ARG A 152 -15.47 7.34 -6.07
C ARG A 152 -14.55 7.54 -7.27
N VAL A 153 -14.95 7.10 -8.44
CA VAL A 153 -14.25 7.42 -9.69
C VAL A 153 -14.51 8.90 -9.99
N VAL A 154 -13.45 9.69 -10.06
CA VAL A 154 -13.50 11.14 -10.37
C VAL A 154 -13.06 11.43 -11.80
N GLU A 155 -12.23 10.55 -12.36
CA GLU A 155 -11.76 10.63 -13.73
C GLU A 155 -11.52 9.23 -14.27
N ALA A 156 -11.83 9.03 -15.56
CA ALA A 156 -11.52 7.80 -16.28
C ALA A 156 -11.01 8.18 -17.66
N ASP A 157 -9.72 7.99 -17.88
CA ASP A 157 -9.05 8.28 -19.15
C ASP A 157 -8.31 7.04 -19.65
N GLY A 158 -8.81 6.47 -20.74
CA GLY A 158 -8.24 5.29 -21.40
C GLY A 158 -8.01 4.13 -20.43
N PRO A 159 -6.76 3.64 -20.31
CA PRO A 159 -6.43 2.46 -19.50
C PRO A 159 -6.44 2.72 -18.00
N SER A 160 -6.56 3.97 -17.55
CA SER A 160 -6.45 4.38 -16.15
C SER A 160 -7.72 5.04 -15.63
N ALA A 161 -7.93 4.98 -14.32
CA ALA A 161 -8.97 5.72 -13.63
C ALA A 161 -8.39 6.31 -12.34
N THR A 162 -8.74 7.57 -12.06
CA THR A 162 -8.47 8.23 -10.79
C THR A 162 -9.67 8.08 -9.87
N LEU A 163 -9.42 7.60 -8.68
CA LEU A 163 -10.43 7.45 -7.64
C LEU A 163 -10.08 8.33 -6.44
N GLU A 164 -11.10 8.88 -5.79
CA GLU A 164 -10.94 9.64 -4.57
C GLU A 164 -11.79 9.07 -3.42
N ILE A 165 -11.30 9.23 -2.20
CA ILE A 165 -12.01 8.92 -0.97
C ILE A 165 -11.75 10.00 0.09
N ASP A 166 -12.75 10.31 0.89
CA ASP A 166 -12.60 11.10 2.09
C ASP A 166 -11.86 10.31 3.18
N VAL A 167 -10.86 10.93 3.80
CA VAL A 167 -10.02 10.31 4.83
C VAL A 167 -10.84 9.84 6.02
N TRP A 168 -11.85 10.62 6.44
CA TRP A 168 -12.70 10.26 7.57
C TRP A 168 -13.62 9.07 7.27
N SER A 169 -13.97 8.85 5.99
CA SER A 169 -14.70 7.66 5.57
C SER A 169 -13.89 6.38 5.78
N LEU A 170 -12.58 6.42 5.52
CA LEU A 170 -11.67 5.30 5.82
C LEU A 170 -11.56 5.03 7.33
N LEU A 171 -11.54 6.08 8.14
CA LEU A 171 -11.42 5.95 9.61
C LEU A 171 -12.69 5.43 10.26
N ARG A 172 -13.86 5.64 9.65
CA ARG A 172 -15.14 5.10 10.17
C ARG A 172 -15.37 3.64 9.76
N ALA A 173 -14.74 3.18 8.73
CA ALA A 173 -14.92 1.82 8.18
C ALA A 173 -13.92 0.78 8.75
N GLY A 174 -12.87 1.21 9.46
CA GLY A 174 -11.84 0.39 10.08
C GLY A 174 -11.88 0.44 11.58
#